data_8c0eba067dcd15e433196eaa76a6e18b
#
_entry.id   8c0eba067dcd15e433196eaa76a6e18b
#
_cell.length_a   1.000
_cell.length_b   1.000
_cell.length_c   1.000
_cell.angle_alpha   90.00
_cell.angle_beta   90.00
_cell.angle_gamma   90.00
#
_symmetry.space_group_name_H-M   'P 1'
#
loop_
_entity.id
_entity.type
_entity.pdbx_description
1 polymer ?
#
loop_
_entity_poly.entity_id
_entity_poly.type
_entity_poly.pdbx_seq_one_letter_code
_entity_poly.pdbx_strand_id
1 'polypeptide(L)'
;MAAKDTDDRKNADQDGDISLVSGPVGDHGTAVMLAREEFGLRGDVVSDAGPVMALTEPLLAFEGLRFMRDPTRGGIASIGHEILKATGLGVRFEATVPVREPVQSVCDMLGYDPYYLACEGRVVAVVAPDQADAALETWRSIPTGKDAARIGRIVAAEKRVILETPLGGERFLEELEDDPLPRIC
;
A
#
# COMPACT_ATOMS: atom_id res chain seq x y z
N MET A 1 35.29 16.78 10.96
CA MET A 1 34.59 15.58 10.44
C MET A 1 33.32 16.09 9.79
N ALA A 2 33.34 16.32 8.46
CA ALA A 2 32.26 16.94 7.73
C ALA A 2 31.14 15.89 7.54
N ALA A 3 29.95 16.22 7.98
CA ALA A 3 28.75 15.46 7.68
C ALA A 3 28.57 15.45 6.16
N LYS A 4 28.48 14.26 5.59
CA LYS A 4 28.11 14.06 4.19
C LYS A 4 26.65 14.51 4.07
N ASP A 5 26.46 15.67 3.45
CA ASP A 5 25.18 16.14 2.97
C ASP A 5 24.79 15.19 1.82
N THR A 6 24.09 14.13 2.18
CA THR A 6 23.49 13.22 1.21
C THR A 6 22.36 14.01 0.56
N ASP A 7 22.49 14.20 -0.75
CA ASP A 7 21.52 14.89 -1.59
C ASP A 7 20.17 14.14 -1.55
N ASP A 8 19.39 14.38 -0.50
CA ASP A 8 18.06 13.78 -0.25
C ASP A 8 17.04 14.06 -1.38
N ARG A 9 17.38 14.97 -2.31
CA ARG A 9 16.52 15.34 -3.43
C ARG A 9 16.51 14.34 -4.57
N LYS A 10 17.52 13.45 -4.66
CA LYS A 10 17.56 12.43 -5.72
C LYS A 10 16.62 11.28 -5.49
N ASN A 11 16.20 11.06 -4.24
CA ASN A 11 15.32 9.98 -3.83
C ASN A 11 13.90 10.44 -3.45
N ALA A 12 13.55 11.72 -3.69
CA ALA A 12 12.17 12.17 -3.49
C ALA A 12 11.26 11.63 -4.60
N ASP A 13 10.02 11.27 -4.23
CA ASP A 13 8.99 10.88 -5.20
C ASP A 13 8.83 11.95 -6.28
N GLN A 14 8.67 11.53 -7.53
CA GLN A 14 8.56 12.40 -8.70
C GLN A 14 7.28 12.10 -9.46
N ASP A 15 6.83 13.09 -10.25
CA ASP A 15 5.71 12.92 -11.17
C ASP A 15 5.96 11.76 -12.13
N GLY A 16 5.00 10.84 -12.20
CA GLY A 16 5.11 9.64 -13.02
C GLY A 16 5.77 8.44 -12.33
N ASP A 17 6.34 8.58 -11.13
CA ASP A 17 6.85 7.43 -10.38
C ASP A 17 5.74 6.42 -10.10
N ILE A 18 6.09 5.15 -10.08
CA ILE A 18 5.17 4.03 -10.01
C ILE A 18 5.04 3.50 -8.60
N SER A 19 3.80 3.36 -8.13
CA SER A 19 3.49 2.72 -6.85
C SER A 19 3.25 1.22 -7.03
N LEU A 20 3.96 0.42 -6.23
CA LEU A 20 3.89 -1.03 -6.19
C LEU A 20 3.44 -1.49 -4.80
N VAL A 21 2.77 -2.65 -4.72
CA VAL A 21 2.51 -3.37 -3.46
C VAL A 21 2.98 -4.81 -3.56
N SER A 22 3.51 -5.36 -2.48
CA SER A 22 4.08 -6.71 -2.47
C SER A 22 3.05 -7.85 -2.46
N GLY A 23 1.76 -7.54 -2.35
CA GLY A 23 0.68 -8.53 -2.37
C GLY A 23 -0.69 -7.94 -2.00
N PRO A 24 -1.72 -8.78 -1.84
CA PRO A 24 -3.07 -8.34 -1.52
C PRO A 24 -3.15 -7.54 -0.24
N VAL A 25 -4.05 -6.52 -0.22
CA VAL A 25 -4.24 -5.61 0.91
C VAL A 25 -5.47 -5.99 1.74
N GLY A 26 -5.49 -5.57 3.01
CA GLY A 26 -6.61 -5.71 3.91
C GLY A 26 -6.74 -7.06 4.62
N ASP A 27 -5.85 -8.01 4.36
CA ASP A 27 -5.91 -9.36 4.96
C ASP A 27 -5.81 -9.30 6.49
N HIS A 28 -4.84 -8.57 7.05
CA HIS A 28 -4.67 -8.48 8.49
C HIS A 28 -5.87 -7.83 9.18
N GLY A 29 -6.27 -6.65 8.73
CA GLY A 29 -7.39 -5.92 9.31
C GLY A 29 -8.67 -6.75 9.29
N THR A 30 -8.96 -7.44 8.18
CA THR A 30 -10.13 -8.34 8.06
C THR A 30 -10.02 -9.54 9.00
N ALA A 31 -8.84 -10.18 9.09
CA ALA A 31 -8.64 -11.32 9.99
C ALA A 31 -8.86 -10.92 11.46
N VAL A 32 -8.41 -9.73 11.86
CA VAL A 32 -8.65 -9.19 13.21
C VAL A 32 -10.13 -8.92 13.46
N MET A 33 -10.86 -8.34 12.52
CA MET A 33 -12.31 -8.12 12.65
C MET A 33 -13.07 -9.43 12.84
N LEU A 34 -12.74 -10.45 12.05
CA LEU A 34 -13.36 -11.78 12.15
C LEU A 34 -13.02 -12.47 13.47
N ALA A 35 -11.77 -12.36 13.94
CA ALA A 35 -11.32 -12.99 15.20
C ALA A 35 -11.99 -12.40 16.45
N ARG A 36 -12.44 -11.16 16.40
CA ARG A 36 -13.14 -10.50 17.53
C ARG A 36 -14.59 -10.95 17.71
N GLU A 37 -15.12 -11.75 16.79
CA GLU A 37 -16.48 -12.32 16.82
C GLU A 37 -17.63 -11.30 17.00
N GLU A 38 -17.31 -10.00 16.97
CA GLU A 38 -18.31 -8.94 17.22
C GLU A 38 -19.45 -8.96 16.18
N PHE A 39 -19.20 -9.56 15.02
CA PHE A 39 -20.15 -9.60 13.91
C PHE A 39 -20.75 -10.99 13.66
N GLY A 40 -20.35 -12.03 14.41
CA GLY A 40 -20.79 -13.42 14.18
C GLY A 40 -20.41 -13.97 12.80
N LEU A 41 -19.50 -13.31 12.10
CA LEU A 41 -19.02 -13.72 10.79
C LEU A 41 -17.87 -14.72 10.91
N ARG A 42 -17.86 -15.71 10.01
CA ARG A 42 -16.74 -16.65 9.84
C ARG A 42 -16.27 -16.56 8.41
N GLY A 43 -14.95 -16.53 8.22
CA GLY A 43 -14.35 -16.51 6.90
C GLY A 43 -12.92 -17.07 6.94
N ASP A 44 -12.48 -17.62 5.83
CA ASP A 44 -11.13 -18.18 5.66
C ASP A 44 -10.10 -17.08 5.31
N VAL A 45 -10.15 -15.96 6.04
CA VAL A 45 -9.16 -14.88 5.89
C VAL A 45 -8.06 -15.10 6.91
N VAL A 46 -6.85 -15.29 6.38
CA VAL A 46 -5.64 -15.45 7.21
C VAL A 46 -4.88 -14.13 7.18
N SER A 47 -4.46 -13.68 8.37
CA SER A 47 -3.61 -12.50 8.49
C SER A 47 -2.34 -12.65 7.66
N ASP A 48 -1.94 -11.55 7.02
CA ASP A 48 -0.67 -11.45 6.29
C ASP A 48 0.53 -11.14 7.20
N ALA A 49 0.31 -11.03 8.53
CA ALA A 49 1.37 -10.68 9.47
C ALA A 49 2.60 -11.59 9.32
N GLY A 50 3.75 -10.98 9.09
CA GLY A 50 4.99 -11.68 8.86
C GLY A 50 6.18 -10.77 8.59
N PRO A 51 7.41 -11.31 8.62
CA PRO A 51 8.61 -10.54 8.37
C PRO A 51 8.67 -10.05 6.92
N VAL A 52 8.95 -8.77 6.72
CA VAL A 52 9.04 -8.13 5.41
C VAL A 52 10.47 -7.97 4.89
N MET A 53 11.46 -8.42 5.62
CA MET A 53 12.88 -8.27 5.31
C MET A 53 13.22 -8.80 3.90
N ALA A 54 12.70 -9.99 3.56
CA ALA A 54 12.90 -10.58 2.25
C ALA A 54 12.31 -9.74 1.09
N LEU A 55 11.31 -8.90 1.38
CA LEU A 55 10.71 -7.99 0.41
C LEU A 55 11.46 -6.66 0.33
N THR A 56 12.00 -6.17 1.44
CA THR A 56 12.62 -4.84 1.51
C THR A 56 14.07 -4.84 1.03
N GLU A 57 14.91 -5.79 1.49
CA GLU A 57 16.34 -5.83 1.17
C GLU A 57 16.64 -5.81 -0.34
N PRO A 58 16.00 -6.62 -1.19
CA PRO A 58 16.30 -6.63 -2.62
C PRO A 58 16.00 -5.30 -3.31
N LEU A 59 15.00 -4.55 -2.83
CA LEU A 59 14.62 -3.27 -3.42
C LEU A 59 15.61 -2.15 -3.09
N LEU A 60 16.39 -2.27 -2.00
CA LEU A 60 17.42 -1.28 -1.66
C LEU A 60 18.55 -1.18 -2.72
N ALA A 61 18.67 -2.16 -3.61
CA ALA A 61 19.62 -2.15 -4.70
C ALA A 61 19.17 -1.30 -5.91
N PHE A 62 17.89 -0.89 -5.95
CA PHE A 62 17.35 -0.08 -7.04
C PHE A 62 17.65 1.40 -6.82
N GLU A 63 18.41 2.02 -7.71
CA GLU A 63 18.70 3.46 -7.64
C GLU A 63 17.43 4.32 -7.79
N GLY A 64 16.41 3.79 -8.48
CA GLY A 64 15.12 4.42 -8.66
C GLY A 64 14.12 4.19 -7.52
N LEU A 65 14.50 3.52 -6.43
CA LEU A 65 13.66 3.44 -5.25
C LEU A 65 13.56 4.83 -4.60
N ARG A 66 12.31 5.33 -4.46
CA ARG A 66 12.01 6.65 -3.89
C ARG A 66 11.49 6.56 -2.48
N PHE A 67 10.55 5.62 -2.28
CA PHE A 67 9.84 5.45 -1.03
C PHE A 67 9.58 3.96 -0.80
N MET A 68 9.58 3.53 0.45
CA MET A 68 9.21 2.17 0.83
C MET A 68 8.68 2.15 2.26
N ARG A 69 7.50 1.57 2.45
CA ARG A 69 6.86 1.47 3.76
C ARG A 69 5.85 0.32 3.84
N ASP A 70 5.61 -0.16 5.04
CA ASP A 70 4.54 -1.08 5.39
C ASP A 70 3.21 -0.32 5.55
N PRO A 71 2.12 -0.75 4.90
CA PRO A 71 0.80 -0.13 5.01
C PRO A 71 0.05 -0.67 6.23
N THR A 72 0.56 -0.39 7.43
CA THR A 72 -0.02 -0.84 8.70
C THR A 72 -1.30 -0.07 9.01
N ARG A 73 -1.29 0.85 9.93
CA ARG A 73 -2.47 1.61 10.33
C ARG A 73 -2.98 2.49 9.19
N GLY A 74 -4.29 2.36 8.85
CA GLY A 74 -4.94 3.10 7.78
C GLY A 74 -4.57 2.62 6.37
N GLY A 75 -3.89 1.47 6.25
CA GLY A 75 -3.64 0.77 5.00
C GLY A 75 -2.91 1.61 3.95
N ILE A 76 -3.17 1.31 2.67
CA ILE A 76 -2.54 2.04 1.55
C ILE A 76 -3.06 3.48 1.43
N ALA A 77 -4.27 3.78 1.93
CA ALA A 77 -4.78 5.14 1.95
C ALA A 77 -3.87 6.07 2.78
N SER A 78 -3.44 5.63 3.98
CA SER A 78 -2.48 6.37 4.80
C SER A 78 -1.14 6.58 4.10
N ILE A 79 -0.63 5.57 3.39
CA ILE A 79 0.60 5.70 2.59
C ILE A 79 0.45 6.82 1.55
N GLY A 80 -0.69 6.86 0.84
CA GLY A 80 -0.97 7.93 -0.12
C GLY A 80 -0.93 9.33 0.52
N HIS A 81 -1.50 9.47 1.72
CA HIS A 81 -1.48 10.73 2.47
C HIS A 81 -0.09 11.09 3.02
N GLU A 82 0.71 10.12 3.42
CA GLU A 82 2.09 10.35 3.83
C GLU A 82 2.94 10.90 2.68
N ILE A 83 2.82 10.29 1.49
CA ILE A 83 3.49 10.77 0.29
C ILE A 83 3.03 12.20 -0.04
N LEU A 84 1.73 12.44 -0.07
CA LEU A 84 1.16 13.77 -0.33
C LEU A 84 1.69 14.83 0.66
N LYS A 85 1.75 14.52 1.94
CA LYS A 85 2.26 15.44 2.97
C LYS A 85 3.75 15.70 2.84
N ALA A 86 4.53 14.67 2.53
CA ALA A 86 5.97 14.79 2.44
C ALA A 86 6.44 15.53 1.18
N THR A 87 5.75 15.33 0.06
CA THR A 87 6.21 15.79 -1.26
C THR A 87 5.34 16.89 -1.87
N GLY A 88 4.09 17.01 -1.45
CA GLY A 88 3.08 17.86 -2.07
C GLY A 88 2.55 17.32 -3.40
N LEU A 89 2.92 16.07 -3.77
CA LEU A 89 2.43 15.37 -4.96
C LEU A 89 1.22 14.51 -4.61
N GLY A 90 0.28 14.37 -5.53
CA GLY A 90 -0.84 13.46 -5.37
C GLY A 90 -0.47 12.01 -5.66
N VAL A 91 -1.32 11.10 -5.20
CA VAL A 91 -1.21 9.67 -5.50
C VAL A 91 -2.49 9.21 -6.17
N ARG A 92 -2.34 8.56 -7.30
CA ARG A 92 -3.45 7.95 -8.03
C ARG A 92 -3.30 6.43 -7.97
N PHE A 93 -4.13 5.80 -7.16
CA PHE A 93 -4.24 4.35 -7.14
C PHE A 93 -5.14 3.88 -8.27
N GLU A 94 -4.76 2.78 -8.88
CA GLU A 94 -5.48 2.15 -10.00
C GLU A 94 -6.43 1.05 -9.46
N ALA A 95 -7.41 0.66 -10.25
CA ALA A 95 -8.33 -0.45 -9.94
C ALA A 95 -7.61 -1.82 -9.81
N THR A 96 -6.32 -1.86 -10.11
CA THR A 96 -5.45 -3.04 -10.03
C THR A 96 -4.92 -3.35 -8.64
N VAL A 97 -5.24 -2.54 -7.63
CA VAL A 97 -4.87 -2.85 -6.23
C VAL A 97 -5.45 -4.21 -5.85
N PRO A 98 -4.60 -5.22 -5.53
CA PRO A 98 -5.10 -6.56 -5.28
C PRO A 98 -5.80 -6.65 -3.92
N VAL A 99 -7.05 -7.09 -3.95
CA VAL A 99 -7.86 -7.42 -2.76
C VAL A 99 -8.39 -8.84 -2.95
N ARG A 100 -8.28 -9.68 -1.93
CA ARG A 100 -8.83 -11.04 -2.00
C ARG A 100 -10.35 -11.02 -1.89
N GLU A 101 -11.01 -11.92 -2.62
CA GLU A 101 -12.48 -12.03 -2.61
C GLU A 101 -13.07 -12.14 -1.20
N PRO A 102 -12.55 -12.96 -0.28
CA PRO A 102 -13.07 -13.03 1.08
C PRO A 102 -12.94 -11.70 1.84
N VAL A 103 -11.85 -10.95 1.62
CA VAL A 103 -11.65 -9.61 2.21
C VAL A 103 -12.68 -8.64 1.66
N GLN A 104 -12.85 -8.60 0.34
CA GLN A 104 -13.84 -7.74 -0.30
C GLN A 104 -15.26 -8.06 0.20
N SER A 105 -15.62 -9.34 0.28
CA SER A 105 -16.93 -9.77 0.76
C SER A 105 -17.23 -9.33 2.19
N VAL A 106 -16.25 -9.43 3.10
CA VAL A 106 -16.41 -8.97 4.49
C VAL A 106 -16.52 -7.44 4.53
N CYS A 107 -15.72 -6.73 3.77
CA CYS A 107 -15.79 -5.28 3.68
C CYS A 107 -17.15 -4.80 3.16
N ASP A 108 -17.66 -5.42 2.10
CA ASP A 108 -18.98 -5.09 1.52
C ASP A 108 -20.13 -5.32 2.52
N MET A 109 -20.06 -6.41 3.30
CA MET A 109 -21.08 -6.70 4.32
C MET A 109 -21.07 -5.74 5.49
N LEU A 110 -19.88 -5.29 5.90
CA LEU A 110 -19.70 -4.45 7.09
C LEU A 110 -19.60 -2.96 6.78
N GLY A 111 -19.54 -2.56 5.51
CA GLY A 111 -19.38 -1.18 5.09
C GLY A 111 -17.96 -0.65 5.28
N TYR A 112 -16.95 -1.52 5.34
CA TYR A 112 -15.55 -1.12 5.39
C TYR A 112 -14.96 -1.04 3.98
N ASP A 113 -13.85 -0.33 3.89
CA ASP A 113 -13.07 -0.17 2.67
C ASP A 113 -11.71 -0.87 2.84
N PRO A 114 -11.38 -1.89 2.03
CA PRO A 114 -10.16 -2.66 2.17
C PRO A 114 -8.88 -1.81 2.05
N TYR A 115 -8.94 -0.65 1.40
CA TYR A 115 -7.79 0.22 1.22
C TYR A 115 -7.35 0.95 2.49
N TYR A 116 -8.21 0.97 3.52
CA TYR A 116 -7.90 1.52 4.85
C TYR A 116 -7.52 0.46 5.87
N LEU A 117 -7.66 -0.83 5.52
CA LEU A 117 -7.38 -1.91 6.45
C LEU A 117 -5.87 -2.17 6.55
N ALA A 118 -5.43 -2.43 7.77
CA ALA A 118 -4.04 -2.71 8.07
C ALA A 118 -3.52 -3.95 7.36
N CYS A 119 -2.26 -3.88 6.92
CA CYS A 119 -1.47 -5.00 6.41
C CYS A 119 -0.17 -5.08 7.23
N GLU A 120 0.12 -6.23 7.81
CA GLU A 120 1.26 -6.42 8.74
C GLU A 120 2.41 -7.25 8.12
N GLY A 121 2.27 -7.63 6.84
CA GLY A 121 3.26 -8.39 6.10
C GLY A 121 3.38 -7.93 4.64
N ARG A 122 2.94 -6.70 4.35
CA ARG A 122 3.04 -6.10 3.02
C ARG A 122 3.96 -4.90 3.03
N VAL A 123 4.46 -4.57 1.86
CA VAL A 123 5.30 -3.40 1.60
C VAL A 123 4.72 -2.65 0.40
N VAL A 124 4.60 -1.34 0.52
CA VAL A 124 4.37 -0.42 -0.59
C VAL A 124 5.70 0.23 -0.94
N ALA A 125 6.01 0.31 -2.22
CA ALA A 125 7.20 1.01 -2.72
C ALA A 125 6.80 1.96 -3.85
N VAL A 126 7.50 3.09 -3.93
CA VAL A 126 7.47 4.00 -5.07
C VAL A 126 8.81 3.93 -5.78
N VAL A 127 8.77 3.70 -7.09
CA VAL A 127 9.97 3.44 -7.90
C VAL A 127 9.91 4.25 -9.19
N ALA A 128 11.07 4.67 -9.68
CA ALA A 128 11.17 5.31 -10.99
C ALA A 128 10.56 4.43 -12.10
N PRO A 129 9.88 5.01 -13.10
CA PRO A 129 9.14 4.26 -14.11
C PRO A 129 9.97 3.23 -14.87
N ASP A 130 11.23 3.55 -15.14
CA ASP A 130 12.17 2.69 -15.89
C ASP A 130 12.64 1.46 -15.08
N GLN A 131 12.46 1.46 -13.76
CA GLN A 131 12.85 0.37 -12.86
C GLN A 131 11.64 -0.38 -12.27
N ALA A 132 10.43 0.09 -12.48
CA ALA A 132 9.23 -0.45 -11.86
C ALA A 132 8.97 -1.92 -12.21
N ASP A 133 9.13 -2.30 -13.47
CA ASP A 133 8.92 -3.69 -13.90
C ASP A 133 9.96 -4.63 -13.30
N ALA A 134 11.23 -4.23 -13.24
CA ALA A 134 12.29 -5.02 -12.63
C ALA A 134 12.08 -5.18 -11.11
N ALA A 135 11.64 -4.14 -10.42
CA ALA A 135 11.31 -4.18 -9.00
C ALA A 135 10.11 -5.12 -8.73
N LEU A 136 9.09 -5.05 -9.57
CA LEU A 136 7.90 -5.91 -9.49
C LEU A 136 8.27 -7.39 -9.71
N GLU A 137 9.08 -7.71 -10.72
CA GLU A 137 9.55 -9.07 -10.98
C GLU A 137 10.45 -9.58 -9.84
N THR A 138 11.25 -8.72 -9.24
CA THR A 138 12.05 -9.05 -8.05
C THR A 138 11.12 -9.51 -6.91
N TRP A 139 10.06 -8.78 -6.61
CA TRP A 139 9.08 -9.20 -5.60
C TRP A 139 8.38 -10.50 -5.96
N ARG A 140 7.94 -10.65 -7.21
CA ARG A 140 7.23 -11.86 -7.68
C ARG A 140 8.07 -13.14 -7.62
N SER A 141 9.39 -13.00 -7.65
CA SER A 141 10.31 -14.13 -7.47
C SER A 141 10.38 -14.63 -6.02
N ILE A 142 9.86 -13.84 -5.06
CA ILE A 142 9.87 -14.15 -3.63
C ILE A 142 8.50 -14.76 -3.26
N PRO A 143 8.45 -15.89 -2.52
CA PRO A 143 7.18 -16.55 -2.21
C PRO A 143 6.11 -15.63 -1.57
N THR A 144 6.51 -14.74 -0.67
CA THR A 144 5.61 -13.77 -0.01
C THR A 144 5.21 -12.59 -0.91
N GLY A 145 5.94 -12.36 -2.00
CA GLY A 145 5.70 -11.31 -2.98
C GLY A 145 5.11 -11.77 -4.31
N LYS A 146 4.77 -13.08 -4.44
CA LYS A 146 4.28 -13.67 -5.70
C LYS A 146 3.07 -12.94 -6.32
N ASP A 147 2.23 -12.36 -5.47
CA ASP A 147 1.01 -11.64 -5.85
C ASP A 147 1.25 -10.11 -5.87
N ALA A 148 2.52 -9.68 -5.97
CA ALA A 148 2.88 -8.28 -6.07
C ALA A 148 2.28 -7.64 -7.33
N ALA A 149 1.85 -6.38 -7.20
CA ALA A 149 1.19 -5.66 -8.27
C ALA A 149 1.63 -4.19 -8.34
N ARG A 150 1.57 -3.64 -9.53
CA ARG A 150 1.52 -2.20 -9.73
C ARG A 150 0.15 -1.73 -9.29
N ILE A 151 0.12 -0.68 -8.49
CA ILE A 151 -1.12 -0.19 -7.87
C ILE A 151 -1.41 1.28 -8.16
N GLY A 152 -0.51 1.97 -8.87
CA GLY A 152 -0.75 3.37 -9.20
C GLY A 152 0.50 4.14 -9.56
N ARG A 153 0.38 5.47 -9.47
CA ARG A 153 1.45 6.41 -9.80
C ARG A 153 1.37 7.70 -8.98
N ILE A 154 2.49 8.36 -8.89
CA ILE A 154 2.60 9.71 -8.32
C ILE A 154 2.22 10.74 -9.39
N VAL A 155 1.48 11.77 -9.03
CA VAL A 155 0.96 12.78 -9.96
C VAL A 155 1.17 14.19 -9.40
N ALA A 156 1.77 15.09 -10.19
CA ALA A 156 1.98 16.48 -9.80
C ALA A 156 0.75 17.36 -10.02
N ALA A 157 -0.11 16.99 -10.99
CA ALA A 157 -1.27 17.80 -11.37
C ALA A 157 -2.36 17.83 -10.28
N GLU A 158 -2.39 16.86 -9.40
CA GLU A 158 -3.42 16.68 -8.38
C GLU A 158 -2.77 16.59 -7.00
N LYS A 159 -3.30 17.34 -6.03
CA LYS A 159 -2.83 17.30 -4.64
C LYS A 159 -3.81 16.53 -3.77
N ARG A 160 -4.07 15.28 -4.14
CA ARG A 160 -5.06 14.39 -3.52
C ARG A 160 -4.64 12.94 -3.65
N VAL A 161 -5.26 12.10 -2.83
CA VAL A 161 -5.18 10.64 -2.97
C VAL A 161 -6.46 10.18 -3.65
N ILE A 162 -6.31 9.60 -4.84
CA ILE A 162 -7.42 9.19 -5.71
C ILE A 162 -7.35 7.69 -5.91
N LEU A 163 -8.49 7.05 -5.96
CA LEU A 163 -8.66 5.67 -6.39
C LEU A 163 -9.50 5.63 -7.66
N GLU A 164 -8.96 5.03 -8.70
CA GLU A 164 -9.71 4.66 -9.90
C GLU A 164 -10.55 3.42 -9.60
N THR A 165 -11.83 3.46 -9.96
CA THR A 165 -12.72 2.33 -9.76
C THR A 165 -12.72 1.41 -10.99
N PRO A 166 -13.08 0.11 -10.85
CA PRO A 166 -13.14 -0.83 -11.97
C PRO A 166 -14.07 -0.40 -13.11
N LEU A 167 -15.04 0.47 -12.83
CA LEU A 167 -15.98 1.01 -13.83
C LEU A 167 -15.48 2.30 -14.49
N GLY A 168 -14.24 2.71 -14.25
CA GLY A 168 -13.63 3.91 -14.82
C GLY A 168 -14.04 5.22 -14.13
N GLY A 169 -14.69 5.13 -12.96
CA GLY A 169 -14.93 6.28 -12.08
C GLY A 169 -13.72 6.55 -11.19
N GLU A 170 -13.79 7.65 -10.46
CA GLU A 170 -12.77 8.06 -9.50
C GLU A 170 -13.43 8.39 -8.16
N ARG A 171 -12.74 8.08 -7.07
CA ARG A 171 -13.11 8.53 -5.72
C ARG A 171 -11.88 8.99 -4.95
N PHE A 172 -12.08 9.89 -4.02
CA PHE A 172 -11.02 10.28 -3.09
C PHE A 172 -10.90 9.23 -1.99
N LEU A 173 -9.66 8.91 -1.64
CA LEU A 173 -9.37 8.25 -0.37
C LEU A 173 -9.07 9.37 0.63
N GLU A 174 -10.07 9.69 1.47
CA GLU A 174 -9.92 10.74 2.48
C GLU A 174 -8.93 10.29 3.56
N GLU A 175 -8.25 11.24 4.18
CA GLU A 175 -7.43 10.93 5.34
C GLU A 175 -8.33 10.56 6.52
N LEU A 176 -8.04 9.43 7.16
CA LEU A 176 -8.77 9.06 8.37
C LEU A 176 -8.33 9.94 9.54
N GLU A 177 -9.28 10.60 10.19
CA GLU A 177 -9.06 11.28 11.46
C GLU A 177 -8.87 10.26 12.60
N ASP A 178 -9.61 9.15 12.53
CA ASP A 178 -9.53 8.02 13.46
C ASP A 178 -9.40 6.69 12.70
N ASP A 179 -8.67 5.74 13.28
CA ASP A 179 -8.54 4.40 12.73
C ASP A 179 -9.89 3.68 12.83
N PRO A 180 -10.45 3.13 11.74
CA PRO A 180 -11.71 2.40 11.77
C PRO A 180 -11.63 1.12 12.59
N LEU A 181 -10.43 0.60 12.82
CA LEU A 181 -10.20 -0.56 13.69
C LEU A 181 -9.85 -0.11 15.10
N PRO A 182 -10.49 -0.69 16.15
CA PRO A 182 -10.11 -0.43 17.51
C PRO A 182 -8.64 -0.81 17.73
N ARG A 183 -7.93 -0.03 18.55
CA ARG A 183 -6.51 -0.24 18.83
C ARG A 183 -6.28 -1.68 19.27
N ILE A 184 -5.41 -2.36 18.53
CA ILE A 184 -4.90 -3.68 18.90
C ILE A 184 -3.68 -3.39 19.76
N CYS A 185 -3.85 -3.42 21.08
CA CYS A 185 -2.77 -3.39 22.05
C CYS A 185 -2.62 -4.77 22.63
#